data_2637385f8a6739af654dc34362c2d8b6
#
_entry.id   2637385f8a6739af654dc34362c2d8b6
#
_cell.length_a   1.000
_cell.length_b   1.000
_cell.length_c   1.000
_cell.angle_alpha   90.00
_cell.angle_beta   90.00
_cell.angle_gamma   90.00
#
_symmetry.space_group_name_H-M   'P 1'
#
loop_
_entity.id
_entity.type
_entity.pdbx_description
1 polymer ?
#
loop_
_entity_poly.entity_id
_entity_poly.type
_entity_poly.pdbx_seq_one_letter_code
_entity_poly.pdbx_strand_id
1 'polypeptide(L)'
;MVVLAPASEQSCSGMGLTLRHDLKFQERDDISDSLKIDGGPPLRIFSLDGTPCDCAIVAMDGGLRAWAPEINPSLCISGINQGPNLSVDVLHSGTVSAARESSLYGMPAIAISLATYEHSDYTQTLEASMTIIEACLSSPPTDPANLGRPQGSRRTPSIQGSMHDRALSAFADGDMILNINGPEQWNGNFQTVALGSRWY
;
A
#
# COMPACT_ATOMS: atom_id res chain seq x y z
N MET A 1 -7.89 -2.07 -11.82
CA MET A 1 -6.73 -2.04 -10.91
C MET A 1 -5.57 -1.32 -11.59
N VAL A 2 -4.80 -0.51 -10.85
CA VAL A 2 -3.53 0.06 -11.32
C VAL A 2 -2.41 -0.50 -10.48
N VAL A 3 -1.33 -0.91 -11.12
CA VAL A 3 -0.06 -1.28 -10.47
C VAL A 3 1.00 -0.27 -10.90
N LEU A 4 1.68 0.33 -9.94
CA LEU A 4 2.85 1.17 -10.20
C LEU A 4 3.98 0.70 -9.28
N ALA A 5 5.09 0.30 -9.85
CA ALA A 5 6.23 -0.24 -9.11
C ALA A 5 7.54 0.45 -9.50
N PRO A 6 8.53 0.48 -8.60
CA PRO A 6 9.90 0.83 -8.96
C PRO A 6 10.43 -0.03 -10.10
N ALA A 7 11.18 0.56 -11.02
CA ALA A 7 11.79 -0.16 -12.15
C ALA A 7 12.97 -1.05 -11.72
N SER A 8 13.49 -0.87 -10.52
CA SER A 8 14.61 -1.62 -9.95
C SER A 8 14.40 -1.89 -8.46
N GLU A 9 15.22 -2.77 -7.91
CA GLU A 9 15.25 -3.10 -6.47
C GLU A 9 15.45 -1.85 -5.61
N GLN A 10 14.60 -1.69 -4.57
CA GLN A 10 14.54 -0.52 -3.70
C GLN A 10 14.48 -0.87 -2.21
N SER A 11 15.01 -2.02 -1.82
CA SER A 11 15.08 -2.40 -0.41
C SER A 11 15.78 -1.34 0.43
N CYS A 12 15.31 -1.15 1.65
CA CYS A 12 15.84 -0.16 2.60
C CYS A 12 15.76 1.31 2.12
N SER A 13 14.95 1.63 1.11
CA SER A 13 14.79 3.01 0.65
C SER A 13 14.01 3.90 1.64
N GLY A 14 13.27 3.30 2.57
CA GLY A 14 12.44 4.03 3.54
C GLY A 14 11.51 5.02 2.86
N MET A 15 11.39 6.22 3.42
CA MET A 15 10.67 7.34 2.81
C MET A 15 11.57 8.22 1.92
N GLY A 16 12.61 7.62 1.32
CA GLY A 16 13.51 8.33 0.42
C GLY A 16 12.79 8.80 -0.85
N LEU A 17 13.19 9.98 -1.34
CA LEU A 17 12.67 10.57 -2.57
C LEU A 17 13.80 10.82 -3.55
N THR A 18 13.49 10.69 -4.84
CA THR A 18 14.40 11.00 -5.94
C THR A 18 14.27 12.48 -6.30
N LEU A 19 15.29 13.28 -5.90
CA LEU A 19 15.26 14.74 -6.08
C LEU A 19 16.26 15.27 -7.11
N ARG A 20 17.12 14.41 -7.68
CA ARG A 20 18.28 14.87 -8.46
C ARG A 20 18.20 14.60 -9.95
N HIS A 21 17.22 13.86 -10.41
CA HIS A 21 17.00 13.55 -11.83
C HIS A 21 15.51 13.33 -12.11
N ASP A 22 15.16 13.39 -13.37
CA ASP A 22 13.81 13.12 -13.84
C ASP A 22 13.48 11.64 -13.66
N LEU A 23 12.26 11.37 -13.22
CA LEU A 23 11.75 10.02 -13.08
C LEU A 23 11.27 9.50 -14.45
N LYS A 24 11.80 8.37 -14.88
CA LYS A 24 11.35 7.70 -16.11
C LYS A 24 10.12 6.86 -15.78
N PHE A 25 9.06 7.11 -16.50
CA PHE A 25 7.79 6.41 -16.39
C PHE A 25 7.56 5.57 -17.64
N GLN A 26 7.12 4.32 -17.45
CA GLN A 26 6.85 3.39 -18.54
C GLN A 26 5.60 2.57 -18.26
N GLU A 27 4.67 2.52 -19.21
CA GLU A 27 3.59 1.54 -19.21
C GLU A 27 4.13 0.16 -19.61
N ARG A 28 3.65 -0.87 -18.95
CA ARG A 28 4.12 -2.25 -19.08
C ARG A 28 3.01 -3.13 -19.64
N ASP A 29 2.63 -2.86 -20.91
CA ASP A 29 1.64 -3.64 -21.64
C ASP A 29 2.06 -5.10 -21.79
N ASP A 30 3.38 -5.35 -21.91
CA ASP A 30 3.97 -6.67 -21.94
C ASP A 30 3.59 -7.54 -20.72
N ILE A 31 3.47 -6.93 -19.55
CA ILE A 31 3.06 -7.61 -18.32
C ILE A 31 1.54 -7.61 -18.19
N SER A 32 0.89 -6.47 -18.38
CA SER A 32 -0.54 -6.35 -18.18
C SER A 32 -1.33 -7.30 -19.09
N ASP A 33 -0.93 -7.46 -20.35
CA ASP A 33 -1.60 -8.35 -21.29
C ASP A 33 -1.51 -9.83 -20.90
N SER A 34 -0.39 -10.21 -20.25
CA SER A 34 -0.21 -11.59 -19.76
C SER A 34 -1.05 -11.91 -18.52
N LEU A 35 -1.49 -10.89 -17.78
CA LEU A 35 -2.23 -11.01 -16.53
C LEU A 35 -3.72 -10.64 -16.65
N LYS A 36 -4.15 -10.13 -17.79
CA LYS A 36 -5.57 -9.79 -18.02
C LYS A 36 -6.46 -11.04 -17.95
N ILE A 37 -7.59 -10.89 -17.28
CA ILE A 37 -8.64 -11.90 -17.22
C ILE A 37 -9.74 -11.47 -18.19
N ASP A 38 -10.12 -12.35 -19.10
CA ASP A 38 -11.20 -12.08 -20.06
C ASP A 38 -12.50 -11.72 -19.33
N GLY A 39 -13.05 -10.54 -19.65
CA GLY A 39 -14.22 -9.99 -18.96
C GLY A 39 -13.97 -9.49 -17.54
N GLY A 40 -12.70 -9.48 -17.08
CA GLY A 40 -12.29 -8.95 -15.79
C GLY A 40 -12.21 -7.41 -15.75
N PRO A 41 -11.93 -6.85 -14.58
CA PRO A 41 -11.75 -5.41 -14.43
C PRO A 41 -10.51 -4.90 -15.17
N PRO A 42 -10.49 -3.60 -15.57
CA PRO A 42 -9.33 -3.01 -16.21
C PRO A 42 -8.07 -3.18 -15.35
N LEU A 43 -6.97 -3.58 -16.00
CA LEU A 43 -5.64 -3.70 -15.38
C LEU A 43 -4.64 -2.86 -16.16
N ARG A 44 -4.01 -1.90 -15.47
CA ARG A 44 -2.92 -1.08 -16.01
C ARG A 44 -1.69 -1.27 -15.15
N ILE A 45 -0.54 -1.51 -15.76
CA ILE A 45 0.74 -1.73 -15.06
C ILE A 45 1.79 -0.73 -15.56
N PHE A 46 2.46 -0.10 -14.61
CA PHE A 46 3.46 0.91 -14.86
C PHE A 46 4.72 0.66 -14.04
N SER A 47 5.85 1.09 -14.54
CA SER A 47 7.11 1.18 -13.80
C SER A 47 7.61 2.62 -13.73
N LEU A 48 8.28 2.95 -12.63
CA LEU A 48 8.88 4.25 -12.38
C LEU A 48 10.34 4.07 -11.96
N ASP A 49 11.26 4.83 -12.55
CA ASP A 49 12.67 4.86 -12.12
C ASP A 49 12.82 5.73 -10.87
N GLY A 50 12.30 5.23 -9.76
CA GLY A 50 12.23 5.93 -8.48
C GLY A 50 12.01 4.98 -7.32
N THR A 51 11.85 5.53 -6.13
CA THR A 51 11.57 4.79 -4.91
C THR A 51 10.08 4.40 -4.81
N PRO A 52 9.70 3.51 -3.88
CA PRO A 52 8.29 3.24 -3.59
C PRO A 52 7.50 4.51 -3.17
N CYS A 53 8.13 5.44 -2.47
CA CYS A 53 7.51 6.72 -2.13
C CYS A 53 7.30 7.60 -3.37
N ASP A 54 8.26 7.64 -4.30
CA ASP A 54 8.08 8.35 -5.58
C ASP A 54 6.88 7.77 -6.35
N CYS A 55 6.74 6.45 -6.39
CA CYS A 55 5.58 5.79 -7.00
C CYS A 55 4.27 6.26 -6.37
N ALA A 56 4.19 6.29 -5.04
CA ALA A 56 3.00 6.75 -4.33
C ALA A 56 2.69 8.21 -4.63
N ILE A 57 3.69 9.10 -4.53
CA ILE A 57 3.53 10.54 -4.80
C ILE A 57 3.07 10.78 -6.23
N VAL A 58 3.76 10.20 -7.21
CA VAL A 58 3.46 10.41 -8.63
C VAL A 58 2.05 9.90 -8.95
N ALA A 59 1.65 8.76 -8.39
CA ALA A 59 0.30 8.23 -8.56
C ALA A 59 -0.76 9.16 -7.96
N MET A 60 -0.58 9.58 -6.70
CA MET A 60 -1.57 10.34 -5.94
C MET A 60 -1.65 11.82 -6.36
N ASP A 61 -0.53 12.41 -6.78
CA ASP A 61 -0.45 13.82 -7.18
C ASP A 61 -0.82 14.06 -8.65
N GLY A 62 -1.82 13.35 -9.13
CA GLY A 62 -2.44 13.53 -10.44
C GLY A 62 -2.08 12.47 -11.48
N GLY A 63 -1.08 11.62 -11.24
CA GLY A 63 -0.68 10.59 -12.18
C GLY A 63 -1.82 9.64 -12.53
N LEU A 64 -2.53 9.12 -11.54
CA LEU A 64 -3.66 8.22 -11.78
C LEU A 64 -4.73 8.84 -12.69
N ARG A 65 -5.03 10.13 -12.51
CA ARG A 65 -5.99 10.83 -13.37
C ARG A 65 -5.50 10.98 -14.80
N ALA A 66 -4.18 11.11 -14.98
CA ALA A 66 -3.58 11.26 -16.31
C ALA A 66 -3.45 9.94 -17.06
N TRP A 67 -3.09 8.85 -16.35
CA TRP A 67 -2.74 7.57 -16.98
C TRP A 67 -3.87 6.57 -17.00
N ALA A 68 -4.74 6.60 -16.00
CA ALA A 68 -5.85 5.65 -15.82
C ALA A 68 -7.13 6.38 -15.36
N PRO A 69 -7.63 7.34 -16.15
CA PRO A 69 -8.77 8.17 -15.76
C PRO A 69 -10.06 7.37 -15.54
N GLU A 70 -10.12 6.16 -16.08
CA GLU A 70 -11.23 5.22 -15.92
C GLU A 70 -11.23 4.50 -14.56
N ILE A 71 -10.15 4.63 -13.78
CA ILE A 71 -9.98 3.92 -12.51
C ILE A 71 -10.03 4.92 -11.34
N ASN A 72 -11.00 4.71 -10.46
CA ASN A 72 -11.16 5.47 -9.22
C ASN A 72 -10.64 4.62 -8.04
N PRO A 73 -9.43 4.87 -7.53
CA PRO A 73 -8.87 4.06 -6.47
C PRO A 73 -9.55 4.35 -5.13
N SER A 74 -9.81 3.33 -4.35
CA SER A 74 -10.38 3.40 -2.99
C SER A 74 -9.43 2.82 -1.93
N LEU A 75 -8.39 2.09 -2.36
CA LEU A 75 -7.44 1.43 -1.48
C LEU A 75 -6.09 1.35 -2.16
N CYS A 76 -5.03 1.64 -1.43
CA CYS A 76 -3.65 1.37 -1.81
C CYS A 76 -3.15 0.09 -1.13
N ILE A 77 -2.63 -0.84 -1.91
CA ILE A 77 -1.95 -2.04 -1.40
C ILE A 77 -0.50 -1.95 -1.83
N SER A 78 0.42 -1.97 -0.86
CA SER A 78 1.86 -1.98 -1.08
C SER A 78 2.45 -3.33 -0.67
N GLY A 79 3.11 -4.00 -1.58
CA GLY A 79 3.70 -5.33 -1.38
C GLY A 79 3.23 -6.32 -2.45
N ILE A 80 3.47 -7.61 -2.28
CA ILE A 80 3.93 -8.29 -1.04
C ILE A 80 5.46 -8.24 -0.99
N ASN A 81 6.02 -7.73 0.12
CA ASN A 81 7.47 -7.71 0.37
C ASN A 81 7.96 -9.10 0.74
N GLN A 82 9.12 -9.50 0.23
CA GLN A 82 9.85 -10.67 0.73
C GLN A 82 10.66 -10.27 1.97
N GLY A 83 10.36 -10.88 3.08
CA GLY A 83 10.91 -10.54 4.39
C GLY A 83 9.96 -9.68 5.23
N PRO A 84 10.00 -9.85 6.57
CA PRO A 84 9.13 -9.12 7.49
C PRO A 84 9.47 -7.63 7.55
N ASN A 85 8.46 -6.81 7.79
CA ASN A 85 8.60 -5.40 8.13
C ASN A 85 8.12 -5.19 9.58
N LEU A 86 8.98 -5.46 10.55
CA LEU A 86 8.71 -5.45 11.98
C LEU A 86 9.64 -4.46 12.68
N SER A 87 9.21 -3.91 13.81
CA SER A 87 10.05 -3.08 14.67
C SER A 87 10.66 -1.90 13.88
N VAL A 88 11.98 -1.73 13.93
CA VAL A 88 12.72 -0.67 13.23
C VAL A 88 12.70 -0.82 11.72
N ASP A 89 12.49 -2.03 11.18
CA ASP A 89 12.39 -2.27 9.74
C ASP A 89 11.26 -1.45 9.11
N VAL A 90 10.20 -1.19 9.86
CA VAL A 90 9.08 -0.33 9.44
C VAL A 90 9.55 1.08 9.02
N LEU A 91 10.64 1.59 9.61
CA LEU A 91 11.19 2.91 9.28
C LEU A 91 12.04 2.88 8.00
N HIS A 92 12.61 1.74 7.67
CA HIS A 92 13.49 1.55 6.51
C HIS A 92 12.78 0.92 5.32
N SER A 93 11.60 0.34 5.54
CA SER A 93 10.84 -0.37 4.52
C SER A 93 10.27 0.57 3.45
N GLY A 94 10.60 0.32 2.19
CA GLY A 94 9.95 0.97 1.05
C GLY A 94 8.48 0.58 0.95
N THR A 95 8.14 -0.68 1.25
CA THR A 95 6.76 -1.21 1.24
C THR A 95 5.87 -0.47 2.23
N VAL A 96 6.30 -0.35 3.50
CA VAL A 96 5.55 0.39 4.52
C VAL A 96 5.50 1.88 4.20
N SER A 97 6.58 2.41 3.65
CA SER A 97 6.68 3.83 3.30
C SER A 97 5.76 4.22 2.16
N ALA A 98 5.59 3.39 1.13
CA ALA A 98 4.63 3.66 0.06
C ALA A 98 3.19 3.67 0.57
N ALA A 99 2.82 2.73 1.45
CA ALA A 99 1.51 2.74 2.10
C ALA A 99 1.31 4.01 2.96
N ARG A 100 2.34 4.39 3.73
CA ARG A 100 2.30 5.61 4.54
C ARG A 100 2.19 6.86 3.68
N GLU A 101 2.97 6.95 2.59
CA GLU A 101 2.90 8.10 1.68
C GLU A 101 1.51 8.21 1.05
N SER A 102 0.91 7.09 0.63
CA SER A 102 -0.46 7.07 0.12
C SER A 102 -1.48 7.59 1.14
N SER A 103 -1.32 7.20 2.41
CA SER A 103 -2.22 7.67 3.49
C SER A 103 -2.11 9.18 3.75
N LEU A 104 -0.95 9.80 3.50
CA LEU A 104 -0.81 11.25 3.60
C LEU A 104 -1.66 12.02 2.58
N TYR A 105 -2.09 11.36 1.50
CA TYR A 105 -3.06 11.88 0.53
C TYR A 105 -4.51 11.54 0.87
N GLY A 106 -4.76 10.89 2.02
CA GLY A 106 -6.10 10.47 2.44
C GLY A 106 -6.54 9.12 1.85
N MET A 107 -5.62 8.34 1.26
CA MET A 107 -5.92 7.02 0.72
C MET A 107 -5.81 5.96 1.82
N PRO A 108 -6.85 5.16 2.08
CA PRO A 108 -6.70 3.96 2.89
C PRO A 108 -5.57 3.09 2.35
N ALA A 109 -4.65 2.62 3.19
CA ALA A 109 -3.47 1.93 2.71
C ALA A 109 -3.07 0.73 3.59
N ILE A 110 -2.61 -0.32 2.92
CA ILE A 110 -2.15 -1.57 3.54
C ILE A 110 -0.76 -1.90 3.00
N ALA A 111 0.19 -2.13 3.92
CA ALA A 111 1.48 -2.72 3.60
C ALA A 111 1.44 -4.22 3.91
N ILE A 112 1.92 -5.07 3.02
CA ILE A 112 1.90 -6.52 3.15
C ILE A 112 3.31 -7.07 2.99
N SER A 113 3.71 -7.96 3.89
CA SER A 113 5.01 -8.60 3.90
C SER A 113 4.90 -10.09 4.22
N LEU A 114 5.67 -10.92 3.52
CA LEU A 114 5.92 -12.31 3.88
C LEU A 114 6.96 -12.36 5.00
N ALA A 115 6.64 -12.98 6.13
CA ALA A 115 7.48 -12.94 7.33
C ALA A 115 8.67 -13.91 7.29
N THR A 116 9.25 -14.16 6.11
CA THR A 116 10.46 -14.95 5.92
C THR A 116 11.31 -14.46 4.76
N TYR A 117 12.61 -14.74 4.81
CA TYR A 117 13.57 -14.55 3.70
C TYR A 117 13.95 -15.87 3.02
N GLU A 118 13.52 -17.03 3.55
CA GLU A 118 13.98 -18.34 3.10
C GLU A 118 13.37 -18.76 1.77
N HIS A 119 12.19 -18.26 1.44
CA HIS A 119 11.49 -18.55 0.20
C HIS A 119 10.59 -17.40 -0.23
N SER A 120 10.01 -17.51 -1.42
CA SER A 120 9.06 -16.56 -2.01
C SER A 120 7.69 -17.21 -2.29
N ASP A 121 7.26 -18.14 -1.44
CA ASP A 121 5.90 -18.65 -1.48
C ASP A 121 4.97 -17.70 -0.72
N TYR A 122 4.20 -16.93 -1.46
CA TYR A 122 3.28 -15.94 -0.92
C TYR A 122 1.86 -16.47 -0.66
N THR A 123 1.59 -17.75 -0.91
CA THR A 123 0.24 -18.33 -0.91
C THR A 123 -0.50 -18.05 0.40
N GLN A 124 0.11 -18.37 1.53
CA GLN A 124 -0.52 -18.19 2.85
C GLN A 124 -0.64 -16.71 3.25
N THR A 125 0.38 -15.91 2.92
CA THR A 125 0.33 -14.46 3.14
C THR A 125 -0.74 -13.80 2.28
N LEU A 126 -0.92 -14.24 1.04
CA LEU A 126 -1.98 -13.74 0.16
C LEU A 126 -3.36 -14.08 0.71
N GLU A 127 -3.60 -15.33 1.12
CA GLU A 127 -4.87 -15.77 1.70
C GLU A 127 -5.25 -14.97 2.95
N ALA A 128 -4.30 -14.83 3.90
CA ALA A 128 -4.50 -14.02 5.09
C ALA A 128 -4.78 -12.54 4.75
N SER A 129 -4.01 -11.98 3.82
CA SER A 129 -4.17 -10.58 3.42
C SER A 129 -5.51 -10.33 2.71
N MET A 130 -5.94 -11.24 1.85
CA MET A 130 -7.25 -11.12 1.18
C MET A 130 -8.40 -11.11 2.18
N THR A 131 -8.33 -11.91 3.25
CA THR A 131 -9.33 -11.89 4.33
C THR A 131 -9.44 -10.50 4.98
N ILE A 132 -8.29 -9.83 5.24
CA ILE A 132 -8.28 -8.48 5.80
C ILE A 132 -8.78 -7.46 4.77
N ILE A 133 -8.35 -7.56 3.51
CA ILE A 133 -8.77 -6.67 2.43
C ILE A 133 -10.29 -6.74 2.24
N GLU A 134 -10.88 -7.93 2.22
CA GLU A 134 -12.31 -8.11 2.11
C GLU A 134 -13.06 -7.49 3.30
N ALA A 135 -12.55 -7.67 4.52
CA ALA A 135 -13.11 -7.02 5.70
C ALA A 135 -13.03 -5.49 5.62
N CYS A 136 -11.95 -4.94 5.09
CA CYS A 136 -11.79 -3.49 4.85
C CYS A 136 -12.73 -2.99 3.76
N LEU A 137 -12.93 -3.77 2.69
CA LEU A 137 -13.80 -3.41 1.56
C LEU A 137 -15.29 -3.54 1.89
N SER A 138 -15.67 -4.29 2.92
CA SER A 138 -17.06 -4.37 3.40
C SER A 138 -17.57 -3.05 4.00
N SER A 139 -16.65 -2.14 4.32
CA SER A 139 -16.92 -0.78 4.80
C SER A 139 -16.09 0.26 4.02
N PRO A 140 -16.05 0.21 2.66
CA PRO A 140 -15.22 1.13 1.90
C PRO A 140 -15.75 2.55 2.03
N PRO A 141 -14.88 3.57 1.95
CA PRO A 141 -15.35 4.90 1.58
C PRO A 141 -16.05 4.77 0.23
N THR A 142 -17.33 5.15 0.18
CA THR A 142 -18.18 5.06 -1.03
C THR A 142 -17.77 6.05 -2.11
N ASP A 143 -17.01 7.06 -1.74
CA ASP A 143 -16.49 8.06 -2.66
C ASP A 143 -15.01 7.79 -2.95
N PRO A 144 -14.56 8.00 -4.21
CA PRO A 144 -13.13 8.03 -4.52
C PRO A 144 -12.45 9.00 -3.56
N ALA A 145 -11.35 8.58 -2.98
CA ALA A 145 -10.58 9.44 -2.09
C ALA A 145 -10.29 10.77 -2.80
N ASN A 146 -10.62 11.87 -2.14
CA ASN A 146 -10.25 13.19 -2.66
C ASN A 146 -8.74 13.35 -2.48
N LEU A 147 -8.01 12.78 -3.43
CA LEU A 147 -6.56 12.69 -3.40
C LEU A 147 -5.97 14.09 -3.48
N GLY A 148 -5.37 14.52 -2.43
CA GLY A 148 -4.65 15.79 -2.37
C GLY A 148 -3.92 15.89 -1.04
N ARG A 149 -2.68 16.37 -1.08
CA ARG A 149 -1.96 16.67 0.15
C ARG A 149 -2.76 17.69 0.95
N PRO A 150 -3.11 17.39 2.22
CA PRO A 150 -3.78 18.35 3.07
C PRO A 150 -2.91 19.59 3.20
N GLN A 151 -3.48 20.77 2.95
CA GLN A 151 -2.82 22.03 3.25
C GLN A 151 -3.03 22.35 4.74
N GLY A 152 -1.96 22.34 5.51
CA GLY A 152 -1.98 22.61 6.94
C GLY A 152 -2.07 21.36 7.83
N SER A 153 -2.15 21.57 9.15
CA SER A 153 -2.27 20.47 10.10
C SER A 153 -3.68 19.87 10.06
N ARG A 154 -3.77 18.62 9.66
CA ARG A 154 -5.00 17.83 9.81
C ARG A 154 -5.17 17.49 11.28
N ARG A 155 -6.21 17.99 11.92
CA ARG A 155 -6.63 17.47 13.22
C ARG A 155 -7.56 16.31 12.95
N THR A 156 -7.15 15.12 13.35
CA THR A 156 -8.05 13.98 13.37
C THR A 156 -9.25 14.35 14.24
N PRO A 157 -10.48 14.35 13.70
CA PRO A 157 -11.66 14.61 14.52
C PRO A 157 -11.70 13.59 15.65
N SER A 158 -12.18 13.99 16.83
CA SER A 158 -12.44 13.00 17.89
C SER A 158 -13.61 12.12 17.44
N ILE A 159 -13.27 10.97 16.89
CA ILE A 159 -14.25 10.01 16.40
C ILE A 159 -14.92 9.38 17.62
N GLN A 160 -16.25 9.53 17.72
CA GLN A 160 -17.05 8.90 18.77
C GLN A 160 -17.39 7.47 18.35
N GLY A 161 -17.62 6.60 19.32
CA GLY A 161 -17.98 5.21 19.08
C GLY A 161 -17.05 4.21 19.75
N SER A 162 -17.26 2.95 19.45
CA SER A 162 -16.39 1.86 19.92
C SER A 162 -14.97 1.98 19.35
N MET A 163 -14.03 1.23 19.91
CA MET A 163 -12.67 1.17 19.36
C MET A 163 -12.68 0.67 17.90
N HIS A 164 -13.57 -0.27 17.60
CA HIS A 164 -13.76 -0.81 16.25
C HIS A 164 -14.21 0.29 15.26
N ASP A 165 -15.27 1.05 15.61
CA ASP A 165 -15.78 2.12 14.75
C ASP A 165 -14.71 3.20 14.49
N ARG A 166 -13.94 3.54 15.53
CA ARG A 166 -12.86 4.51 15.42
C ARG A 166 -11.73 4.02 14.53
N ALA A 167 -11.36 2.73 14.62
CA ALA A 167 -10.32 2.14 13.77
C ALA A 167 -10.74 2.09 12.30
N LEU A 168 -11.98 1.68 12.03
CA LEU A 168 -12.54 1.66 10.67
C LEU A 168 -12.57 3.07 10.05
N SER A 169 -13.03 4.06 10.82
CA SER A 169 -13.06 5.44 10.33
C SER A 169 -11.65 6.00 10.09
N ALA A 170 -10.71 5.78 11.01
CA ALA A 170 -9.33 6.23 10.83
C ALA A 170 -8.67 5.57 9.61
N PHE A 171 -8.97 4.30 9.33
CA PHE A 171 -8.49 3.62 8.14
C PHE A 171 -9.12 4.18 6.86
N ALA A 172 -10.44 4.36 6.85
CA ALA A 172 -11.18 4.91 5.72
C ALA A 172 -10.78 6.35 5.36
N ASP A 173 -10.39 7.14 6.36
CA ASP A 173 -9.93 8.52 6.19
C ASP A 173 -8.42 8.63 5.83
N GLY A 174 -7.71 7.50 5.76
CA GLY A 174 -6.26 7.48 5.55
C GLY A 174 -5.44 7.97 6.75
N ASP A 175 -6.03 8.10 7.93
CA ASP A 175 -5.34 8.49 9.17
C ASP A 175 -4.58 7.33 9.82
N MET A 176 -4.82 6.11 9.36
CA MET A 176 -4.19 4.88 9.82
C MET A 176 -3.86 3.98 8.64
N ILE A 177 -2.69 3.37 8.66
CA ILE A 177 -2.32 2.29 7.73
C ILE A 177 -2.34 0.95 8.45
N LEU A 178 -2.57 -0.12 7.72
CA LEU A 178 -2.34 -1.48 8.21
C LEU A 178 -0.98 -1.97 7.72
N ASN A 179 -0.21 -2.59 8.61
CA ASN A 179 1.04 -3.28 8.27
C ASN A 179 0.89 -4.75 8.62
N ILE A 180 0.72 -5.59 7.60
CA ILE A 180 0.46 -7.02 7.71
C ILE A 180 1.77 -7.77 7.50
N ASN A 181 2.10 -8.67 8.42
CA ASN A 181 3.20 -9.62 8.25
C ASN A 181 2.61 -11.04 8.28
N GLY A 182 2.49 -11.65 7.11
CA GLY A 182 1.95 -12.99 6.94
C GLY A 182 3.00 -14.04 7.24
N PRO A 183 2.68 -15.07 8.06
CA PRO A 183 3.60 -16.16 8.33
C PRO A 183 3.70 -17.12 7.14
N GLU A 184 4.68 -18.00 7.17
CA GLU A 184 4.83 -19.10 6.21
C GLU A 184 3.63 -20.07 6.26
N GLN A 185 3.07 -20.27 7.45
CA GLN A 185 1.87 -21.07 7.67
C GLN A 185 0.87 -20.29 8.49
N TRP A 186 -0.25 -19.97 7.87
CA TRP A 186 -1.33 -19.23 8.52
C TRP A 186 -2.37 -20.20 9.11
N ASN A 187 -2.73 -20.00 10.36
CA ASN A 187 -3.67 -20.84 11.11
C ASN A 187 -5.10 -20.25 11.20
N GLY A 188 -5.42 -19.25 10.37
CA GLY A 188 -6.72 -18.58 10.37
C GLY A 188 -6.87 -17.48 11.40
N ASN A 189 -5.85 -17.22 12.24
CA ASN A 189 -5.92 -16.20 13.30
C ASN A 189 -5.13 -14.95 12.94
N PHE A 190 -5.59 -13.81 13.47
CA PHE A 190 -4.90 -12.52 13.40
C PHE A 190 -4.57 -12.03 14.79
N GLN A 191 -3.44 -11.37 14.92
CA GLN A 191 -3.02 -10.74 16.16
C GLN A 191 -2.55 -9.32 15.88
N THR A 192 -3.12 -8.36 16.59
CA THR A 192 -2.61 -6.97 16.61
C THR A 192 -1.49 -6.88 17.63
N VAL A 193 -0.35 -6.32 17.23
CA VAL A 193 0.83 -6.17 18.08
C VAL A 193 1.29 -4.72 18.11
N ALA A 194 1.91 -4.34 19.22
CA ALA A 194 2.60 -3.06 19.31
C ALA A 194 3.93 -3.14 18.54
N LEU A 195 4.36 -2.01 17.97
CA LEU A 195 5.67 -1.88 17.38
C LEU A 195 6.73 -1.96 18.48
N GLY A 196 7.47 -3.04 18.52
CA GLY A 196 8.56 -3.25 19.47
C GLY A 196 9.87 -2.62 18.99
N SER A 197 10.94 -2.73 19.79
CA SER A 197 12.29 -2.44 19.38
C SER A 197 13.06 -3.76 19.22
N ARG A 198 13.59 -3.98 18.02
CA ARG A 198 14.45 -5.12 17.71
C ARG A 198 15.88 -4.61 17.54
N TRP A 199 16.81 -5.28 18.21
CA TRP A 199 18.24 -5.07 18.03
C TRP A 199 18.79 -6.25 17.24
N TYR A 200 19.56 -5.97 16.20
CA TYR A 200 20.28 -6.96 15.41
C TYR A 200 21.63 -7.24 16.04
#